data_4e6f1e8d355084d4791cff4beedfb67c
#
_entry.id   4e6f1e8d355084d4791cff4beedfb67c
#
_cell.length_a   1.000
_cell.length_b   1.000
_cell.length_c   1.000
_cell.angle_alpha   90.00
_cell.angle_beta   90.00
_cell.angle_gamma   90.00
#
_symmetry.space_group_name_H-M   'P 1'
#
loop_
_entity.id
_entity.type
_entity.pdbx_description
1 polymer ?
#
loop_
_entity_poly.entity_id
_entity_poly.type
_entity_poly.pdbx_seq_one_letter_code
_entity_poly.pdbx_strand_id
1 'polypeptide(L)'
;MKTINFGNFNSAFTLMQVFNTEKKCIRYLESKLWKNSEPVSPYDPTSKVYRRGDGMYRCKNTGKNFNIRIGTLFEGSKISLRKWFYAVYMVTCHTKGISSVQLSKDIHVTQKTAWFMTHRIREAFKQDYKEKFDGEVELDETFVGGKNKNRHWNKKAKKCQGRAFVDKVPVMGILQRGGKVFCKVVENTSYKQLTPPILCKVKHSATIYSDEWQGYRLIPKVYKYHVVDHGHGIYVSGGAYTNTIEAFWGNYCKRAINGIYNWVSRKHMQRYFNEFCFRYNTRNVSINERFAEAILHCKSRLTYNKLTA
;
A
#
# COMPACT_ATOMS: atom_id res chain seq x y z
N MET A 1 14.66 30.57 -5.71
CA MET A 1 14.51 30.04 -4.30
C MET A 1 15.55 28.96 -4.08
N LYS A 2 16.29 28.98 -2.96
CA LYS A 2 17.26 27.94 -2.61
C LYS A 2 16.51 26.62 -2.38
N THR A 3 16.81 25.61 -3.17
CA THR A 3 16.31 24.24 -2.95
C THR A 3 16.80 23.79 -1.57
N ILE A 4 15.88 23.55 -0.64
CA ILE A 4 16.25 23.10 0.71
C ILE A 4 16.74 21.66 0.59
N ASN A 5 18.04 21.46 0.73
CA ASN A 5 18.62 20.12 0.83
C ASN A 5 18.36 19.59 2.25
N PHE A 6 17.51 18.59 2.38
CA PHE A 6 17.19 17.96 3.68
C PHE A 6 18.24 16.92 4.11
N GLY A 7 19.27 16.67 3.28
CA GLY A 7 20.22 15.59 3.50
C GLY A 7 19.66 14.20 3.14
N ASN A 8 20.58 13.25 2.99
CA ASN A 8 20.22 11.86 2.69
C ASN A 8 20.09 11.06 4.00
N PHE A 9 19.15 10.12 4.02
CA PHE A 9 19.00 9.17 5.11
C PHE A 9 18.79 7.75 4.53
N ASN A 10 19.47 6.80 5.10
CA ASN A 10 19.41 5.39 4.70
C ASN A 10 18.97 4.47 5.85
N SER A 11 18.72 5.04 7.03
CA SER A 11 18.27 4.33 8.22
C SER A 11 17.26 5.15 9.02
N ALA A 12 16.53 4.52 9.93
CA ALA A 12 15.63 5.21 10.86
C ALA A 12 16.40 6.21 11.74
N PHE A 13 17.64 5.87 12.12
CA PHE A 13 18.49 6.74 12.91
C PHE A 13 18.84 8.03 12.17
N THR A 14 19.34 7.92 10.94
CA THR A 14 19.66 9.08 10.09
C THR A 14 18.43 9.89 9.69
N LEU A 15 17.29 9.24 9.48
CA LEU A 15 16.01 9.93 9.30
C LEU A 15 15.69 10.85 10.48
N MET A 16 15.84 10.36 11.71
CA MET A 16 15.53 11.14 12.92
C MET A 16 16.53 12.27 13.18
N GLN A 17 17.77 12.13 12.70
CA GLN A 17 18.77 13.21 12.70
C GLN A 17 18.42 14.30 11.70
N VAL A 18 18.02 13.93 10.48
CA VAL A 18 17.57 14.87 9.44
C VAL A 18 16.31 15.61 9.89
N PHE A 19 15.30 14.88 10.37
CA PHE A 19 14.02 15.44 10.83
C PHE A 19 13.97 15.61 12.36
N ASN A 20 14.98 16.24 12.93
CA ASN A 20 15.13 16.43 14.38
C ASN A 20 14.18 17.47 15.00
N THR A 21 13.49 18.28 14.18
CA THR A 21 12.50 19.28 14.63
C THR A 21 11.21 19.19 13.84
N GLU A 22 10.08 19.57 14.46
CA GLU A 22 8.78 19.67 13.80
C GLU A 22 8.81 20.64 12.59
N LYS A 23 9.55 21.75 12.74
CA LYS A 23 9.72 22.76 11.69
C LYS A 23 10.38 22.18 10.42
N LYS A 24 11.37 21.29 10.56
CA LYS A 24 11.98 20.59 9.41
C LYS A 24 10.98 19.66 8.73
N CYS A 25 10.15 18.95 9.49
CA CYS A 25 9.08 18.10 8.94
C CYS A 25 8.06 18.93 8.16
N ILE A 26 7.63 20.07 8.69
CA ILE A 26 6.71 20.99 8.01
C ILE A 26 7.30 21.46 6.68
N ARG A 27 8.56 21.94 6.69
CA ARG A 27 9.23 22.41 5.47
C ARG A 27 9.39 21.30 4.43
N TYR A 28 9.64 20.07 4.87
CA TYR A 28 9.70 18.93 3.97
C TYR A 28 8.34 18.64 3.32
N LEU A 29 7.25 18.66 4.10
CA LEU A 29 5.89 18.51 3.55
C LEU A 29 5.56 19.64 2.57
N GLU A 30 5.90 20.90 2.88
CA GLU A 30 5.74 22.02 1.98
C GLU A 30 6.43 21.78 0.63
N SER A 31 7.69 21.31 0.67
CA SER A 31 8.48 21.06 -0.54
C SER A 31 7.94 19.90 -1.39
N LYS A 32 7.23 18.96 -0.79
CA LYS A 32 6.70 17.77 -1.49
C LYS A 32 5.24 17.93 -1.91
N LEU A 33 4.42 18.64 -1.14
CA LEU A 33 2.99 18.74 -1.38
C LEU A 33 2.60 19.99 -2.18
N TRP A 34 3.41 21.04 -2.12
CA TRP A 34 3.13 22.30 -2.79
C TRP A 34 4.19 22.63 -3.85
N LYS A 35 3.73 23.03 -5.04
CA LYS A 35 4.62 23.46 -6.13
C LYS A 35 5.50 24.63 -5.65
N ASN A 36 6.80 24.51 -5.84
CA ASN A 36 7.79 25.51 -5.40
C ASN A 36 7.73 25.86 -3.89
N SER A 37 7.18 24.96 -3.07
CA SER A 37 6.93 25.20 -1.63
C SER A 37 5.99 26.41 -1.36
N GLU A 38 5.19 26.80 -2.33
CA GLU A 38 4.20 27.86 -2.19
C GLU A 38 2.91 27.31 -1.60
N PRO A 39 2.42 27.87 -0.47
CA PRO A 39 1.25 27.36 0.19
C PRO A 39 -0.01 27.54 -0.65
N VAL A 40 -0.76 26.45 -0.82
CA VAL A 40 -2.05 26.45 -1.52
C VAL A 40 -3.15 26.20 -0.50
N SER A 41 -4.20 27.05 -0.54
CA SER A 41 -5.33 26.91 0.36
C SER A 41 -6.18 25.69 0.01
N PRO A 42 -6.53 24.84 0.98
CA PRO A 42 -7.47 23.74 0.76
C PRO A 42 -8.93 24.21 0.61
N TYR A 43 -9.20 25.48 0.91
CA TYR A 43 -10.54 26.08 0.83
C TYR A 43 -10.78 26.82 -0.48
N ASP A 44 -9.72 27.38 -1.06
CA ASP A 44 -9.72 28.06 -2.34
C ASP A 44 -8.30 28.01 -2.92
N PRO A 45 -8.04 27.08 -3.87
CA PRO A 45 -6.72 26.91 -4.46
C PRO A 45 -6.21 28.13 -5.26
N THR A 46 -7.10 29.04 -5.67
CA THR A 46 -6.76 30.25 -6.43
C THR A 46 -6.41 31.43 -5.54
N SER A 47 -6.72 31.34 -4.24
CA SER A 47 -6.53 32.42 -3.27
C SER A 47 -5.07 32.63 -2.92
N LYS A 48 -4.66 33.90 -2.79
CA LYS A 48 -3.40 34.24 -2.11
C LYS A 48 -3.40 33.72 -0.68
N VAL A 49 -2.25 33.17 -0.26
CA VAL A 49 -2.07 32.63 1.08
C VAL A 49 -0.98 33.40 1.83
N TYR A 50 -1.27 33.75 3.05
CA TYR A 50 -0.31 34.40 3.95
C TYR A 50 0.25 33.40 4.94
N ARG A 51 1.58 33.39 5.11
CA ARG A 51 2.27 32.65 6.18
C ARG A 51 2.16 33.42 7.48
N ARG A 52 1.82 32.75 8.56
CA ARG A 52 1.76 33.31 9.91
C ARG A 52 2.98 32.84 10.73
N GLY A 53 3.34 33.66 11.74
CA GLY A 53 4.48 33.36 12.62
C GLY A 53 4.29 32.10 13.48
N ASP A 54 3.04 31.69 13.72
CA ASP A 54 2.66 30.47 14.47
C ASP A 54 2.74 29.16 13.64
N GLY A 55 3.26 29.21 12.41
CA GLY A 55 3.33 28.05 11.51
C GLY A 55 2.00 27.72 10.82
N MET A 56 0.99 28.57 10.97
CA MET A 56 -0.28 28.49 10.27
C MET A 56 -0.24 29.31 8.97
N TYR A 57 -1.22 29.07 8.12
CA TYR A 57 -1.46 29.80 6.88
C TYR A 57 -2.86 30.39 6.92
N ARG A 58 -3.05 31.55 6.24
CA ARG A 58 -4.36 32.20 6.10
C ARG A 58 -4.71 32.35 4.62
N CYS A 59 -5.86 31.83 4.25
CA CYS A 59 -6.47 32.06 2.93
C CYS A 59 -7.04 33.49 2.87
N LYS A 60 -6.64 34.29 1.87
CA LYS A 60 -7.12 35.67 1.73
C LYS A 60 -8.62 35.70 1.47
N ASN A 61 -9.08 34.95 0.47
CA ASN A 61 -10.47 35.04 -0.01
C ASN A 61 -11.48 34.54 1.03
N THR A 62 -11.16 33.46 1.76
CA THR A 62 -12.09 32.86 2.73
C THR A 62 -11.85 33.32 4.18
N GLY A 63 -10.72 33.99 4.46
CA GLY A 63 -10.32 34.38 5.82
C GLY A 63 -9.94 33.21 6.72
N LYS A 64 -10.06 31.95 6.27
CA LYS A 64 -9.84 30.74 7.07
C LYS A 64 -8.35 30.46 7.27
N ASN A 65 -8.02 30.03 8.49
CA ASN A 65 -6.68 29.54 8.80
C ASN A 65 -6.58 28.04 8.55
N PHE A 66 -5.39 27.59 8.14
CA PHE A 66 -5.09 26.16 7.94
C PHE A 66 -3.61 25.87 8.24
N ASN A 67 -3.26 24.62 8.31
CA ASN A 67 -1.86 24.14 8.41
C ASN A 67 -1.60 23.09 7.35
N ILE A 68 -0.34 22.70 7.17
CA ILE A 68 0.10 21.72 6.16
C ILE A 68 -0.52 20.33 6.34
N ARG A 69 -1.12 20.03 7.48
CA ARG A 69 -1.73 18.72 7.75
C ARG A 69 -3.12 18.57 7.13
N ILE A 70 -3.84 19.68 6.88
CA ILE A 70 -5.19 19.64 6.32
C ILE A 70 -5.19 19.04 4.91
N GLY A 71 -6.15 18.14 4.64
CA GLY A 71 -6.20 17.36 3.41
C GLY A 71 -5.20 16.22 3.31
N THR A 72 -4.44 15.95 4.38
CA THR A 72 -3.45 14.86 4.41
C THR A 72 -3.82 13.79 5.44
N LEU A 73 -3.08 12.67 5.41
CA LEU A 73 -3.22 11.63 6.43
C LEU A 73 -2.88 12.14 7.84
N PHE A 74 -2.20 13.28 7.98
CA PHE A 74 -1.83 13.88 9.27
C PHE A 74 -2.94 14.74 9.86
N GLU A 75 -4.01 15.04 9.12
CA GLU A 75 -5.10 15.90 9.54
C GLU A 75 -5.80 15.39 10.81
N GLY A 76 -6.07 16.31 11.73
CA GLY A 76 -6.72 16.01 13.00
C GLY A 76 -5.88 15.18 13.97
N SER A 77 -4.59 14.96 13.69
CA SER A 77 -3.69 14.22 14.57
C SER A 77 -3.01 15.14 15.58
N LYS A 78 -3.03 14.76 16.86
CA LYS A 78 -2.25 15.40 17.93
C LYS A 78 -0.80 14.88 17.98
N ILE A 79 -0.48 13.84 17.21
CA ILE A 79 0.87 13.25 17.15
C ILE A 79 1.78 14.17 16.34
N SER A 80 3.03 14.37 16.81
CA SER A 80 4.03 15.19 16.10
C SER A 80 4.36 14.61 14.72
N LEU A 81 4.71 15.48 13.76
CA LEU A 81 5.13 15.03 12.42
C LEU A 81 6.40 14.19 12.48
N ARG A 82 7.30 14.43 13.45
CA ARG A 82 8.48 13.59 13.67
C ARG A 82 8.10 12.13 13.91
N LYS A 83 7.15 11.87 14.80
CA LYS A 83 6.62 10.51 15.06
C LYS A 83 5.91 9.94 13.84
N TRP A 84 5.19 10.77 13.09
CA TRP A 84 4.57 10.38 11.84
C TRP A 84 5.59 10.01 10.77
N PHE A 85 6.67 10.77 10.61
CA PHE A 85 7.74 10.48 9.65
C PHE A 85 8.43 9.16 9.98
N TYR A 86 8.70 8.92 11.27
CA TYR A 86 9.19 7.63 11.72
C TYR A 86 8.23 6.49 11.36
N ALA A 87 6.93 6.66 11.63
CA ALA A 87 5.92 5.65 11.30
C ALA A 87 5.83 5.38 9.79
N VAL A 88 5.82 6.43 8.96
CA VAL A 88 5.84 6.29 7.49
C VAL A 88 7.08 5.53 7.04
N TYR A 89 8.25 5.90 7.55
CA TYR A 89 9.50 5.21 7.23
C TYR A 89 9.45 3.72 7.59
N MET A 90 9.02 3.38 8.80
CA MET A 90 8.97 1.98 9.26
C MET A 90 7.98 1.14 8.47
N VAL A 91 6.85 1.71 8.05
CA VAL A 91 5.86 1.00 7.23
C VAL A 91 6.37 0.79 5.79
N THR A 92 7.10 1.75 5.22
CA THR A 92 7.45 1.75 3.79
C THR A 92 8.85 1.26 3.49
N CYS A 93 9.83 1.66 4.28
CA CYS A 93 11.26 1.41 4.02
C CYS A 93 11.79 0.19 4.78
N HIS A 94 11.13 -0.24 5.85
CA HIS A 94 11.51 -1.46 6.54
C HIS A 94 11.09 -2.69 5.72
N THR A 95 11.97 -3.70 5.61
CA THR A 95 11.83 -4.83 4.67
C THR A 95 10.50 -5.57 4.77
N LYS A 96 9.97 -5.77 5.99
CA LYS A 96 8.73 -6.51 6.24
C LYS A 96 7.62 -5.64 6.85
N GLY A 97 7.84 -4.32 6.97
CA GLY A 97 6.94 -3.43 7.69
C GLY A 97 7.10 -3.52 9.22
N ILE A 98 6.14 -2.99 9.96
CA ILE A 98 6.17 -2.93 11.43
C ILE A 98 4.80 -3.23 12.02
N SER A 99 4.75 -3.99 13.12
CA SER A 99 3.52 -4.20 13.87
C SER A 99 3.11 -2.94 14.64
N SER A 100 1.82 -2.77 14.89
CA SER A 100 1.33 -1.65 15.71
C SER A 100 1.81 -1.73 17.16
N VAL A 101 2.09 -2.94 17.67
CA VAL A 101 2.66 -3.14 19.01
C VAL A 101 4.10 -2.61 19.05
N GLN A 102 4.93 -2.97 18.06
CA GLN A 102 6.31 -2.48 18.02
C GLN A 102 6.34 -0.97 17.80
N LEU A 103 5.58 -0.46 16.83
CA LEU A 103 5.51 0.98 16.55
C LEU A 103 5.08 1.78 17.78
N SER A 104 4.12 1.27 18.58
CA SER A 104 3.65 1.95 19.79
C SER A 104 4.77 2.15 20.81
N LYS A 105 5.64 1.15 20.97
CA LYS A 105 6.82 1.21 21.83
C LYS A 105 7.86 2.18 21.30
N ASP A 106 8.16 2.11 19.99
CA ASP A 106 9.21 2.94 19.37
C ASP A 106 8.92 4.43 19.47
N ILE A 107 7.65 4.84 19.34
CA ILE A 107 7.27 6.26 19.34
C ILE A 107 6.49 6.70 20.59
N HIS A 108 6.40 5.84 21.60
CA HIS A 108 5.69 6.11 22.86
C HIS A 108 4.27 6.65 22.64
N VAL A 109 3.40 5.81 22.08
CA VAL A 109 1.96 6.04 21.93
C VAL A 109 1.21 4.78 22.33
N THR A 110 -0.11 4.86 22.51
CA THR A 110 -0.90 3.64 22.74
C THR A 110 -0.91 2.75 21.48
N GLN A 111 -1.03 1.44 21.68
CA GLN A 111 -1.14 0.49 20.57
C GLN A 111 -2.32 0.83 19.64
N LYS A 112 -3.45 1.27 20.20
CA LYS A 112 -4.62 1.75 19.44
C LYS A 112 -4.26 2.93 18.52
N THR A 113 -3.48 3.88 19.03
CA THR A 113 -3.00 5.03 18.25
C THR A 113 -2.05 4.59 17.12
N ALA A 114 -1.07 3.74 17.44
CA ALA A 114 -0.13 3.20 16.44
C ALA A 114 -0.86 2.38 15.37
N TRP A 115 -1.85 1.58 15.75
CA TRP A 115 -2.69 0.81 14.83
C TRP A 115 -3.47 1.74 13.88
N PHE A 116 -4.08 2.79 14.41
CA PHE A 116 -4.76 3.79 13.57
C PHE A 116 -3.79 4.53 12.64
N MET A 117 -2.60 4.90 13.12
CA MET A 117 -1.56 5.52 12.30
C MET A 117 -1.16 4.62 11.13
N THR A 118 -0.87 3.34 11.37
CA THR A 118 -0.50 2.40 10.30
C THR A 118 -1.62 2.21 9.28
N HIS A 119 -2.90 2.20 9.71
CA HIS A 119 -4.03 2.12 8.78
C HIS A 119 -4.24 3.38 7.96
N ARG A 120 -3.94 4.58 8.51
CA ARG A 120 -3.93 5.83 7.73
C ARG A 120 -2.85 5.81 6.65
N ILE A 121 -1.65 5.31 6.99
CA ILE A 121 -0.55 5.16 6.02
C ILE A 121 -0.93 4.17 4.92
N ARG A 122 -1.49 2.99 5.27
CA ARG A 122 -1.95 1.98 4.29
C ARG A 122 -3.06 2.50 3.38
N GLU A 123 -3.98 3.30 3.90
CA GLU A 123 -5.05 3.92 3.10
C GLU A 123 -4.50 4.90 2.07
N ALA A 124 -3.43 5.62 2.41
CA ALA A 124 -2.75 6.52 1.48
C ALA A 124 -2.17 5.79 0.26
N PHE A 125 -1.84 4.51 0.41
CA PHE A 125 -1.31 3.67 -0.69
C PHE A 125 -2.40 2.99 -1.51
N LYS A 126 -3.66 3.45 -1.42
CA LYS A 126 -4.72 2.97 -2.29
C LYS A 126 -4.28 3.04 -3.74
N GLN A 127 -4.35 1.89 -4.41
CA GLN A 127 -3.80 1.71 -5.74
C GLN A 127 -4.75 2.30 -6.78
N ASP A 128 -4.41 3.48 -7.24
CA ASP A 128 -5.10 4.14 -8.35
C ASP A 128 -4.10 4.36 -9.50
N TYR A 129 -3.66 3.24 -10.10
CA TYR A 129 -2.77 3.30 -11.25
C TYR A 129 -3.55 3.79 -12.46
N LYS A 130 -3.16 4.96 -12.98
CA LYS A 130 -3.67 5.50 -14.24
C LYS A 130 -3.15 4.72 -15.44
N GLU A 131 -1.91 4.23 -15.35
CA GLU A 131 -1.27 3.43 -16.39
C GLU A 131 -1.67 1.97 -16.26
N LYS A 132 -2.03 1.36 -17.39
CA LYS A 132 -2.32 -0.08 -17.46
C LYS A 132 -1.03 -0.88 -17.59
N PHE A 133 -1.04 -2.08 -17.05
CA PHE A 133 0.01 -3.07 -17.23
C PHE A 133 0.16 -3.47 -18.70
N ASP A 134 1.38 -3.66 -19.15
CA ASP A 134 1.72 -3.99 -20.55
C ASP A 134 2.83 -5.05 -20.61
N GLY A 135 3.13 -5.55 -21.81
CA GLY A 135 4.16 -6.58 -22.01
C GLY A 135 3.73 -7.92 -21.40
N GLU A 136 4.59 -8.53 -20.60
CA GLU A 136 4.33 -9.83 -19.95
C GLU A 136 3.70 -9.64 -18.58
N VAL A 137 2.49 -10.17 -18.39
CA VAL A 137 1.69 -10.00 -17.19
C VAL A 137 1.32 -11.35 -16.58
N GLU A 138 1.67 -11.56 -15.33
CA GLU A 138 1.32 -12.74 -14.54
C GLU A 138 0.05 -12.50 -13.73
N LEU A 139 -0.87 -13.46 -13.73
CA LEU A 139 -2.08 -13.48 -12.92
C LEU A 139 -2.04 -14.67 -11.97
N ASP A 140 -2.38 -14.45 -10.71
CA ASP A 140 -2.52 -15.51 -9.71
C ASP A 140 -3.38 -15.05 -8.53
N GLU A 141 -3.87 -15.97 -7.72
CA GLU A 141 -4.58 -15.71 -6.48
C GLU A 141 -3.84 -16.27 -5.28
N THR A 142 -3.91 -15.53 -4.19
CA THR A 142 -3.52 -16.03 -2.88
C THR A 142 -4.70 -16.02 -1.92
N PHE A 143 -4.72 -16.99 -1.01
CA PHE A 143 -5.77 -17.15 0.00
C PHE A 143 -5.20 -16.81 1.38
N VAL A 144 -5.72 -15.74 1.98
CA VAL A 144 -5.27 -15.23 3.27
C VAL A 144 -6.26 -15.63 4.36
N GLY A 145 -5.76 -16.30 5.38
CA GLY A 145 -6.57 -16.76 6.53
C GLY A 145 -5.80 -17.73 7.41
N GLY A 146 -6.38 -18.06 8.55
CA GLY A 146 -5.81 -19.03 9.48
C GLY A 146 -5.80 -20.45 8.92
N LYS A 147 -4.80 -21.24 9.34
CA LYS A 147 -4.81 -22.69 9.05
C LYS A 147 -5.84 -23.36 9.95
N ASN A 148 -6.87 -23.97 9.38
CA ASN A 148 -7.92 -24.67 10.12
C ASN A 148 -7.37 -25.76 11.05
N LYS A 149 -6.25 -26.39 10.69
CA LYS A 149 -5.57 -27.40 11.54
C LYS A 149 -5.11 -26.84 12.89
N ASN A 150 -4.84 -25.54 12.98
CA ASN A 150 -4.36 -24.87 14.19
C ASN A 150 -5.50 -24.36 15.08
N ARG A 151 -6.76 -24.57 14.72
CA ARG A 151 -7.94 -24.19 15.52
C ARG A 151 -8.28 -25.24 16.55
N HIS A 152 -8.86 -24.80 17.65
CA HIS A 152 -9.50 -25.72 18.59
C HIS A 152 -10.55 -26.59 17.85
N TRP A 153 -10.71 -27.83 18.26
CA TRP A 153 -11.56 -28.80 17.59
C TRP A 153 -13.00 -28.32 17.37
N ASN A 154 -13.59 -27.62 18.36
CA ASN A 154 -14.93 -27.05 18.32
C ASN A 154 -15.07 -25.83 17.40
N LYS A 155 -13.96 -25.22 16.95
CA LYS A 155 -13.90 -24.06 16.04
C LYS A 155 -13.39 -24.42 14.64
N LYS A 156 -13.15 -25.71 14.38
CA LYS A 156 -12.72 -26.16 13.05
C LYS A 156 -13.88 -26.07 12.09
N ALA A 157 -13.69 -25.33 10.99
CA ALA A 157 -14.66 -25.27 9.90
C ALA A 157 -14.63 -26.56 9.09
N LYS A 158 -15.80 -27.10 8.77
CA LYS A 158 -15.96 -28.26 7.87
C LYS A 158 -15.64 -27.81 6.43
N LYS A 159 -15.09 -28.72 5.60
CA LYS A 159 -14.77 -28.48 4.17
C LYS A 159 -13.81 -27.29 3.92
N CYS A 160 -12.76 -27.16 4.72
CA CYS A 160 -11.80 -26.04 4.71
C CYS A 160 -10.47 -26.39 4.00
N GLN A 161 -10.50 -27.31 2.99
CA GLN A 161 -9.29 -27.72 2.27
C GLN A 161 -9.09 -26.90 0.99
N GLY A 162 -7.85 -26.77 0.55
CA GLY A 162 -7.49 -26.12 -0.72
C GLY A 162 -7.99 -24.68 -0.85
N ARG A 163 -8.71 -24.40 -1.92
CA ARG A 163 -9.31 -23.09 -2.29
C ARG A 163 -10.66 -22.81 -1.61
N ALA A 164 -11.03 -23.52 -0.52
CA ALA A 164 -12.27 -23.27 0.19
C ALA A 164 -12.31 -21.88 0.83
N PHE A 165 -13.39 -21.14 0.61
CA PHE A 165 -13.57 -19.74 1.06
C PHE A 165 -14.03 -19.61 2.52
N VAL A 166 -14.34 -20.70 3.20
CA VAL A 166 -15.00 -20.69 4.52
C VAL A 166 -14.18 -19.92 5.57
N ASP A 167 -12.84 -19.94 5.46
CA ASP A 167 -11.93 -19.31 6.41
C ASP A 167 -10.84 -18.47 5.77
N LYS A 168 -10.88 -18.33 4.46
CA LYS A 168 -9.84 -17.63 3.72
C LYS A 168 -10.46 -16.56 2.85
N VAL A 169 -9.74 -15.46 2.71
CA VAL A 169 -10.12 -14.37 1.83
C VAL A 169 -9.25 -14.45 0.59
N PRO A 170 -9.84 -14.61 -0.59
CA PRO A 170 -9.07 -14.62 -1.83
C PRO A 170 -8.62 -13.20 -2.18
N VAL A 171 -7.39 -13.12 -2.65
CA VAL A 171 -6.77 -11.89 -3.14
C VAL A 171 -6.18 -12.17 -4.50
N MET A 172 -6.67 -11.46 -5.49
CA MET A 172 -6.19 -11.51 -6.87
C MET A 172 -4.97 -10.60 -7.02
N GLY A 173 -3.97 -11.05 -7.76
CA GLY A 173 -2.79 -10.29 -8.16
C GLY A 173 -2.66 -10.16 -9.67
N ILE A 174 -2.21 -9.02 -10.11
CA ILE A 174 -1.80 -8.72 -11.49
C ILE A 174 -0.38 -8.18 -11.40
N LEU A 175 0.60 -8.86 -11.97
CA LEU A 175 2.01 -8.50 -11.88
C LEU A 175 2.61 -8.39 -13.29
N GLN A 176 3.17 -7.25 -13.62
CA GLN A 176 3.97 -7.06 -14.82
C GLN A 176 5.41 -7.52 -14.54
N ARG A 177 5.96 -8.40 -15.36
CA ARG A 177 7.35 -8.87 -15.22
C ARG A 177 8.31 -7.69 -15.30
N GLY A 178 9.25 -7.62 -14.37
CA GLY A 178 10.15 -6.47 -14.23
C GLY A 178 9.51 -5.17 -13.76
N GLY A 179 8.18 -5.11 -13.71
CA GLY A 179 7.39 -3.92 -13.42
C GLY A 179 6.71 -3.91 -12.05
N LYS A 180 5.48 -3.45 -12.05
CA LYS A 180 4.63 -3.23 -10.87
C LYS A 180 3.70 -4.42 -10.60
N VAL A 181 3.12 -4.44 -9.40
CA VAL A 181 2.06 -5.36 -9.00
C VAL A 181 0.83 -4.59 -8.53
N PHE A 182 -0.34 -5.14 -8.81
CA PHE A 182 -1.63 -4.70 -8.30
C PHE A 182 -2.33 -5.86 -7.61
N CYS A 183 -2.94 -5.63 -6.45
CA CYS A 183 -3.71 -6.63 -5.73
C CYS A 183 -5.10 -6.12 -5.39
N LYS A 184 -6.09 -7.00 -5.54
CA LYS A 184 -7.48 -6.73 -5.17
C LYS A 184 -8.04 -7.88 -4.33
N VAL A 185 -8.57 -7.55 -3.18
CA VAL A 185 -9.39 -8.48 -2.39
C VAL A 185 -10.69 -8.72 -3.15
N VAL A 186 -11.01 -9.98 -3.42
CA VAL A 186 -12.21 -10.40 -4.14
C VAL A 186 -13.11 -11.25 -3.25
N GLU A 187 -14.36 -11.38 -3.59
CA GLU A 187 -15.31 -12.21 -2.82
C GLU A 187 -15.08 -13.70 -3.07
N ASN A 188 -14.79 -14.04 -4.31
CA ASN A 188 -14.46 -15.38 -4.77
C ASN A 188 -13.60 -15.32 -6.05
N THR A 189 -13.11 -16.46 -6.51
CA THR A 189 -12.25 -16.56 -7.70
C THR A 189 -13.02 -16.94 -8.98
N SER A 190 -14.30 -16.57 -9.08
CA SER A 190 -15.06 -16.75 -10.31
C SER A 190 -14.65 -15.74 -11.39
N TYR A 191 -14.88 -16.08 -12.64
CA TYR A 191 -14.61 -15.17 -13.78
C TYR A 191 -15.31 -13.81 -13.64
N LYS A 192 -16.49 -13.76 -13.00
CA LYS A 192 -17.22 -12.51 -12.73
C LYS A 192 -16.45 -11.54 -11.83
N GLN A 193 -15.65 -12.07 -10.92
CA GLN A 193 -14.83 -11.28 -9.99
C GLN A 193 -13.43 -10.98 -10.53
N LEU A 194 -12.84 -11.91 -11.30
CA LEU A 194 -11.45 -11.79 -11.78
C LEU A 194 -11.35 -10.98 -13.09
N THR A 195 -12.28 -11.18 -14.03
CA THR A 195 -12.18 -10.55 -15.36
C THR A 195 -12.25 -9.01 -15.33
N PRO A 196 -13.17 -8.34 -14.60
CA PRO A 196 -13.27 -6.88 -14.64
C PRO A 196 -12.00 -6.14 -14.20
N PRO A 197 -11.31 -6.52 -13.11
CA PRO A 197 -10.03 -5.91 -12.76
C PRO A 197 -8.95 -6.07 -13.82
N ILE A 198 -8.89 -7.24 -14.51
CA ILE A 198 -7.93 -7.50 -15.58
C ILE A 198 -8.18 -6.55 -16.74
N LEU A 199 -9.40 -6.48 -17.25
CA LEU A 199 -9.78 -5.60 -18.37
C LEU A 199 -9.53 -4.12 -18.05
N CYS A 200 -9.72 -3.72 -16.78
CA CYS A 200 -9.48 -2.36 -16.32
C CYS A 200 -7.98 -2.03 -16.24
N LYS A 201 -7.14 -2.99 -15.80
CA LYS A 201 -5.75 -2.72 -15.42
C LYS A 201 -4.72 -3.23 -16.42
N VAL A 202 -5.08 -4.05 -17.39
CA VAL A 202 -4.17 -4.63 -18.39
C VAL A 202 -4.50 -4.09 -19.78
N LYS A 203 -3.48 -3.75 -20.57
CA LYS A 203 -3.65 -3.37 -21.97
C LYS A 203 -3.94 -4.60 -22.82
N HIS A 204 -4.71 -4.45 -23.88
CA HIS A 204 -5.02 -5.55 -24.80
C HIS A 204 -3.80 -6.09 -25.54
N SER A 205 -2.74 -5.28 -25.69
CA SER A 205 -1.45 -5.68 -26.27
C SER A 205 -0.63 -6.62 -25.41
N ALA A 206 -0.96 -6.74 -24.11
CA ALA A 206 -0.21 -7.56 -23.16
C ALA A 206 -0.38 -9.06 -23.42
N THR A 207 0.66 -9.83 -23.15
CA THR A 207 0.63 -11.29 -23.07
C THR A 207 0.42 -11.70 -21.61
N ILE A 208 -0.60 -12.50 -21.36
CA ILE A 208 -1.00 -12.92 -20.02
C ILE A 208 -0.56 -14.36 -19.75
N TYR A 209 -0.04 -14.59 -18.55
CA TYR A 209 0.36 -15.88 -18.01
C TYR A 209 -0.42 -16.16 -16.73
N SER A 210 -1.05 -17.31 -16.60
CA SER A 210 -1.69 -17.76 -15.36
C SER A 210 -1.64 -19.28 -15.21
N ASP A 211 -2.11 -19.80 -14.06
CA ASP A 211 -2.39 -21.21 -13.88
C ASP A 211 -3.66 -21.64 -14.66
N GLU A 212 -3.99 -22.95 -14.60
CA GLU A 212 -5.13 -23.56 -15.27
C GLU A 212 -6.50 -23.21 -14.67
N TRP A 213 -6.58 -22.23 -13.78
CA TRP A 213 -7.81 -21.94 -13.07
C TRP A 213 -8.95 -21.49 -14.00
N GLN A 214 -10.10 -22.15 -13.90
CA GLN A 214 -11.30 -21.86 -14.72
C GLN A 214 -11.83 -20.42 -14.59
N GLY A 215 -11.44 -19.69 -13.54
CA GLY A 215 -11.76 -18.29 -13.37
C GLY A 215 -11.21 -17.38 -14.47
N TYR A 216 -10.21 -17.83 -15.21
CA TYR A 216 -9.59 -17.11 -16.33
C TYR A 216 -10.13 -17.48 -17.71
N ARG A 217 -11.15 -18.32 -17.81
CA ARG A 217 -11.70 -18.86 -19.08
C ARG A 217 -12.10 -17.83 -20.13
N LEU A 218 -12.34 -16.57 -19.74
CA LEU A 218 -12.69 -15.49 -20.69
C LEU A 218 -11.45 -14.71 -21.18
N ILE A 219 -10.31 -14.85 -20.53
CA ILE A 219 -9.08 -14.10 -20.82
C ILE A 219 -8.53 -14.43 -22.21
N PRO A 220 -8.48 -15.72 -22.65
CA PRO A 220 -8.01 -16.09 -23.99
C PRO A 220 -8.81 -15.47 -25.15
N LYS A 221 -10.05 -15.01 -24.88
CA LYS A 221 -10.89 -14.35 -25.90
C LYS A 221 -10.46 -12.92 -26.20
N VAL A 222 -9.65 -12.30 -25.30
CA VAL A 222 -9.32 -10.87 -25.32
C VAL A 222 -7.82 -10.62 -25.40
N TYR A 223 -7.02 -11.55 -24.87
CA TYR A 223 -5.57 -11.40 -24.74
C TYR A 223 -4.82 -12.58 -25.37
N LYS A 224 -3.57 -12.33 -25.77
CA LYS A 224 -2.60 -13.41 -25.96
C LYS A 224 -2.37 -14.07 -24.60
N TYR A 225 -2.66 -15.37 -24.49
CA TYR A 225 -2.76 -16.03 -23.20
C TYR A 225 -2.00 -17.35 -23.19
N HIS A 226 -1.23 -17.57 -22.14
CA HIS A 226 -0.48 -18.79 -21.90
C HIS A 226 -0.83 -19.36 -20.51
N VAL A 227 -1.08 -20.65 -20.48
CA VAL A 227 -1.33 -21.41 -19.26
C VAL A 227 -0.06 -22.10 -18.82
N VAL A 228 0.25 -22.02 -17.53
CA VAL A 228 1.36 -22.74 -16.88
C VAL A 228 0.79 -23.97 -16.19
N ASP A 229 1.15 -25.16 -16.65
CA ASP A 229 0.69 -26.43 -16.09
C ASP A 229 1.57 -26.85 -14.90
N HIS A 230 1.13 -26.47 -13.71
CA HIS A 230 1.79 -26.90 -12.47
C HIS A 230 1.43 -28.34 -12.08
N GLY A 231 0.34 -28.92 -12.63
CA GLY A 231 -0.13 -30.26 -12.30
C GLY A 231 0.82 -31.36 -12.78
N HIS A 232 1.55 -31.13 -13.85
CA HIS A 232 2.53 -32.04 -14.42
C HIS A 232 3.99 -31.71 -14.04
N GLY A 233 4.21 -30.84 -13.05
CA GLY A 233 5.55 -30.46 -12.61
C GLY A 233 6.33 -29.56 -13.58
N ILE A 234 5.64 -29.01 -14.59
CA ILE A 234 6.23 -28.11 -15.58
C ILE A 234 6.15 -26.70 -15.03
N TYR A 235 7.21 -26.24 -14.38
CA TYR A 235 7.29 -24.88 -13.86
C TYR A 235 7.66 -23.83 -14.92
N VAL A 236 8.18 -24.27 -16.06
CA VAL A 236 8.54 -23.41 -17.21
C VAL A 236 8.28 -24.20 -18.48
N SER A 237 7.34 -23.76 -19.31
CA SER A 237 7.08 -24.31 -20.65
C SER A 237 7.21 -23.19 -21.67
N GLY A 238 8.25 -23.23 -22.51
CA GLY A 238 8.45 -22.25 -23.60
C GLY A 238 8.48 -20.78 -23.15
N GLY A 239 8.99 -20.50 -21.93
CA GLY A 239 9.02 -19.14 -21.35
C GLY A 239 7.77 -18.77 -20.55
N ALA A 240 6.76 -19.65 -20.47
CA ALA A 240 5.59 -19.46 -19.59
C ALA A 240 5.92 -19.87 -18.15
N TYR A 241 5.79 -18.94 -17.19
CA TYR A 241 5.94 -19.17 -15.76
C TYR A 241 5.18 -18.10 -14.96
N THR A 242 4.83 -18.40 -13.70
CA THR A 242 4.19 -17.48 -12.73
C THR A 242 5.04 -17.26 -11.50
N ASN A 243 6.32 -17.59 -11.58
CA ASN A 243 7.25 -17.58 -10.44
C ASN A 243 7.41 -16.18 -9.80
N THR A 244 7.25 -15.11 -10.59
CA THR A 244 7.45 -13.74 -10.10
C THR A 244 6.33 -13.34 -9.15
N ILE A 245 5.09 -13.62 -9.50
CA ILE A 245 3.95 -13.33 -8.63
C ILE A 245 3.91 -14.26 -7.40
N GLU A 246 4.33 -15.52 -7.56
CA GLU A 246 4.47 -16.45 -6.44
C GLU A 246 5.55 -15.97 -5.44
N ALA A 247 6.69 -15.50 -5.94
CA ALA A 247 7.73 -14.89 -5.11
C ALA A 247 7.23 -13.62 -4.40
N PHE A 248 6.39 -12.81 -5.04
CA PHE A 248 5.74 -11.67 -4.41
C PHE A 248 4.83 -12.13 -3.25
N TRP A 249 3.97 -13.15 -3.45
CA TRP A 249 3.15 -13.69 -2.37
C TRP A 249 3.98 -14.20 -1.20
N GLY A 250 5.05 -14.94 -1.49
CA GLY A 250 5.95 -15.50 -0.48
C GLY A 250 6.67 -14.41 0.31
N ASN A 251 7.39 -13.55 -0.39
CA ASN A 251 8.35 -12.62 0.22
C ASN A 251 7.70 -11.37 0.81
N TYR A 252 6.71 -10.80 0.14
CA TYR A 252 6.09 -9.52 0.56
C TYR A 252 4.82 -9.74 1.38
N CYS A 253 4.02 -10.77 1.09
CA CYS A 253 2.71 -10.94 1.73
C CYS A 253 2.75 -11.97 2.87
N LYS A 254 3.02 -13.25 2.57
CA LYS A 254 2.95 -14.34 3.56
C LYS A 254 3.93 -14.15 4.73
N ARG A 255 5.18 -13.75 4.43
CA ARG A 255 6.18 -13.50 5.48
C ARG A 255 5.81 -12.30 6.37
N ALA A 256 5.22 -11.25 5.81
CA ALA A 256 4.77 -10.10 6.59
C ALA A 256 3.53 -10.45 7.43
N ILE A 257 2.54 -11.14 6.85
CA ILE A 257 1.32 -11.53 7.56
C ILE A 257 1.64 -12.47 8.71
N ASN A 258 2.44 -13.53 8.46
CA ASN A 258 2.71 -14.54 9.47
C ASN A 258 3.76 -14.12 10.51
N GLY A 259 4.71 -13.25 10.14
CA GLY A 259 5.83 -12.89 11.01
C GLY A 259 5.71 -11.53 11.71
N ILE A 260 4.95 -10.59 11.14
CA ILE A 260 4.85 -9.23 11.68
C ILE A 260 3.44 -8.89 12.14
N TYR A 261 2.44 -9.15 11.30
CA TYR A 261 1.05 -8.76 11.62
C TYR A 261 0.28 -9.85 12.35
N ASN A 262 0.70 -11.11 12.22
CA ASN A 262 0.14 -12.33 12.80
C ASN A 262 -1.31 -12.59 12.38
N TRP A 263 -2.14 -11.55 12.28
CA TRP A 263 -3.53 -11.66 11.87
C TRP A 263 -3.99 -10.39 11.13
N VAL A 264 -4.72 -10.60 10.03
CA VAL A 264 -5.31 -9.54 9.20
C VAL A 264 -6.78 -9.83 9.01
N SER A 265 -7.66 -8.94 9.47
CA SER A 265 -9.10 -9.11 9.29
C SER A 265 -9.52 -8.88 7.83
N ARG A 266 -10.57 -9.55 7.39
CA ARG A 266 -11.16 -9.36 6.04
C ARG A 266 -11.45 -7.89 5.75
N LYS A 267 -12.03 -7.18 6.72
CA LYS A 267 -12.38 -5.75 6.65
C LYS A 267 -11.20 -4.84 6.27
N HIS A 268 -10.01 -5.15 6.77
CA HIS A 268 -8.82 -4.31 6.58
C HIS A 268 -7.83 -4.87 5.56
N MET A 269 -8.09 -6.04 5.00
CA MET A 269 -7.14 -6.79 4.20
C MET A 269 -6.64 -6.00 2.98
N GLN A 270 -7.51 -5.30 2.26
CA GLN A 270 -7.11 -4.50 1.11
C GLN A 270 -6.03 -3.46 1.47
N ARG A 271 -6.10 -2.84 2.66
CA ARG A 271 -5.09 -1.87 3.11
C ARG A 271 -3.72 -2.49 3.31
N TYR A 272 -3.66 -3.73 3.79
CA TYR A 272 -2.38 -4.45 3.90
C TYR A 272 -1.81 -4.78 2.53
N PHE A 273 -2.65 -5.19 1.58
CA PHE A 273 -2.20 -5.44 0.22
C PHE A 273 -1.77 -4.15 -0.51
N ASN A 274 -2.39 -3.01 -0.22
CA ASN A 274 -1.91 -1.72 -0.71
C ASN A 274 -0.48 -1.42 -0.21
N GLU A 275 -0.18 -1.71 1.07
CA GLU A 275 1.18 -1.58 1.62
C GLU A 275 2.16 -2.54 0.95
N PHE A 276 1.79 -3.81 0.74
CA PHE A 276 2.66 -4.79 0.10
C PHE A 276 2.98 -4.40 -1.35
N CYS A 277 1.97 -3.97 -2.10
CA CYS A 277 2.15 -3.47 -3.45
C CYS A 277 3.02 -2.22 -3.49
N PHE A 278 2.81 -1.25 -2.59
CA PHE A 278 3.66 -0.07 -2.51
C PHE A 278 5.13 -0.45 -2.30
N ARG A 279 5.44 -1.32 -1.35
CA ARG A 279 6.81 -1.77 -1.08
C ARG A 279 7.44 -2.52 -2.27
N TYR A 280 6.68 -3.38 -2.94
CA TYR A 280 7.14 -4.08 -4.14
C TYR A 280 7.39 -3.10 -5.30
N ASN A 281 6.45 -2.20 -5.55
CA ASN A 281 6.50 -1.27 -6.67
C ASN A 281 7.60 -0.21 -6.53
N THR A 282 8.06 0.01 -5.30
CA THR A 282 9.18 0.93 -5.00
C THR A 282 10.47 0.20 -4.62
N ARG A 283 10.59 -1.11 -4.93
CA ARG A 283 11.76 -1.92 -4.53
C ARG A 283 13.09 -1.47 -5.13
N ASN A 284 13.04 -0.88 -6.33
CA ASN A 284 14.21 -0.47 -7.09
C ASN A 284 14.62 1.00 -6.88
N VAL A 285 13.90 1.75 -6.06
CA VAL A 285 14.25 3.14 -5.74
C VAL A 285 14.97 3.23 -4.39
N SER A 286 15.75 4.30 -4.20
CA SER A 286 16.43 4.56 -2.94
C SER A 286 15.44 4.76 -1.78
N ILE A 287 15.92 4.63 -0.55
CA ILE A 287 15.12 4.86 0.66
C ILE A 287 14.56 6.28 0.70
N ASN A 288 15.36 7.28 0.31
CA ASN A 288 14.92 8.67 0.24
C ASN A 288 13.79 8.88 -0.76
N GLU A 289 13.91 8.30 -1.95
CA GLU A 289 12.89 8.38 -3.00
C GLU A 289 11.62 7.65 -2.57
N ARG A 290 11.73 6.44 -2.00
CA ARG A 290 10.60 5.68 -1.47
C ARG A 290 9.85 6.45 -0.39
N PHE A 291 10.58 7.07 0.55
CA PHE A 291 9.97 7.90 1.58
C PHE A 291 9.29 9.14 0.98
N ALA A 292 9.95 9.81 0.02
CA ALA A 292 9.37 10.96 -0.68
C ALA A 292 8.08 10.57 -1.43
N GLU A 293 8.08 9.44 -2.12
CA GLU A 293 6.90 8.90 -2.80
C GLU A 293 5.78 8.58 -1.81
N ALA A 294 6.10 7.96 -0.67
CA ALA A 294 5.13 7.72 0.40
C ALA A 294 4.48 9.02 0.90
N ILE A 295 5.26 10.09 1.06
CA ILE A 295 4.75 11.40 1.45
C ILE A 295 3.84 12.01 0.36
N LEU A 296 4.15 11.83 -0.92
CA LEU A 296 3.30 12.31 -2.02
C LEU A 296 1.93 11.62 -2.05
N HIS A 297 1.84 10.36 -1.61
CA HIS A 297 0.59 9.63 -1.44
C HIS A 297 -0.23 10.06 -0.21
N CYS A 298 0.32 10.86 0.70
CA CYS A 298 -0.34 11.27 1.94
C CYS A 298 -1.52 12.25 1.76
N LYS A 299 -2.08 12.41 0.56
CA LYS A 299 -3.15 13.36 0.21
C LYS A 299 -4.58 12.85 0.52
N SER A 300 -4.73 11.96 1.49
CA SER A 300 -6.04 11.42 1.87
C SER A 300 -6.20 11.39 3.38
N ARG A 301 -7.45 11.62 3.85
CA ARG A 301 -7.79 11.52 5.26
C ARG A 301 -8.63 10.28 5.53
N LEU A 302 -8.15 9.41 6.42
CA LEU A 302 -8.95 8.34 7.01
C LEU A 302 -9.34 8.74 8.43
N THR A 303 -10.64 8.81 8.73
CA THR A 303 -11.14 9.04 10.09
C THR A 303 -11.24 7.72 10.84
N TYR A 304 -11.22 7.77 12.20
CA TYR A 304 -11.36 6.57 13.03
C TYR A 304 -12.73 5.91 12.80
N ASN A 305 -13.81 6.69 12.75
CA ASN A 305 -15.15 6.17 12.49
C ASN A 305 -15.21 5.42 11.14
N LYS A 306 -14.65 5.98 10.06
CA LYS A 306 -14.58 5.29 8.76
C LYS A 306 -13.75 4.00 8.80
N LEU A 307 -12.74 3.94 9.66
CA LEU A 307 -11.92 2.73 9.82
C LEU A 307 -12.67 1.64 10.59
N THR A 308 -13.45 2.02 11.60
CA THR A 308 -14.15 1.09 12.50
C THR A 308 -15.60 0.78 12.07
N ALA A 309 -16.23 1.62 11.24
CA ALA A 309 -17.47 1.29 10.55
C ALA A 309 -17.25 0.15 9.55
#